data_67acb88742a17d11960b5a154fefcbb1
#
_entry.id   67acb88742a17d11960b5a154fefcbb1
#
_cell.length_a   1.000
_cell.length_b   1.000
_cell.length_c   1.000
_cell.angle_alpha   90.00
_cell.angle_beta   90.00
_cell.angle_gamma   90.00
#
_symmetry.space_group_name_H-M   'P 1'
#
loop_
_entity.id
_entity.type
_entity.pdbx_description
1 polymer ?
#
loop_
_entity_poly.entity_id
_entity_poly.type
_entity_poly.pdbx_seq_one_letter_code
_entity_poly.pdbx_strand_id
1 'polypeptide(L)' 'MIDRQHGKIMIECDSCEEVFEGQPHEEFDDVWKSAKREGWSSRKIANEWLHGCGKCGAPT' A
#
# COMPACT_ATOMS: atom_id res chain seq x y z
N MET A 1 -4.51 -3.92 0.00
CA MET A 1 -5.54 -3.49 -0.97
C MET A 1 -5.19 -2.13 -1.53
N ILE A 2 -5.47 -1.90 -2.80
CA ILE A 2 -5.19 -0.62 -3.47
C ILE A 2 -6.48 -0.03 -3.97
N ASP A 3 -6.69 1.25 -3.68
CA ASP A 3 -7.88 1.94 -4.11
C ASP A 3 -7.50 3.28 -4.75
N ARG A 4 -8.38 3.80 -5.60
CA ARG A 4 -8.19 5.08 -6.25
C ARG A 4 -9.43 5.92 -6.07
N GLN A 5 -9.28 7.06 -5.41
CA GLN A 5 -10.38 7.99 -5.20
C GLN A 5 -9.91 9.41 -5.48
N HIS A 6 -10.69 10.15 -6.26
CA HIS A 6 -10.40 11.54 -6.57
C HIS A 6 -8.98 11.75 -7.13
N GLY A 7 -8.53 10.82 -7.98
CA GLY A 7 -7.19 10.89 -8.56
C GLY A 7 -6.06 10.48 -7.63
N LYS A 8 -6.36 10.08 -6.42
CA LYS A 8 -5.37 9.62 -5.45
C LYS A 8 -5.29 8.10 -5.44
N ILE A 9 -4.10 7.58 -5.19
CA ILE A 9 -3.90 6.15 -5.00
C ILE A 9 -3.80 5.89 -3.50
N MET A 10 -4.58 4.96 -2.99
CA MET A 10 -4.58 4.60 -1.59
C MET A 10 -4.21 3.12 -1.45
N ILE A 11 -3.29 2.83 -0.54
CA ILE A 11 -2.84 1.47 -0.27
C ILE A 11 -3.32 1.10 1.13
N GLU A 12 -4.08 0.02 1.23
CA GLU A 12 -4.62 -0.43 2.51
C GLU A 12 -3.87 -1.65 3.02
N CYS A 13 -3.55 -1.63 4.32
CA CYS A 13 -2.95 -2.79 4.96
C CYS A 13 -3.99 -3.90 5.13
N ASP A 14 -3.65 -5.09 4.67
CA ASP A 14 -4.57 -6.23 4.76
C ASP A 14 -4.69 -6.80 6.17
N SER A 15 -3.82 -6.38 7.09
CA SER A 15 -3.82 -6.89 8.45
C SER A 15 -4.51 -5.98 9.45
N CYS A 16 -4.33 -4.67 9.35
CA CYS A 16 -4.84 -3.73 10.36
C CYS A 16 -5.66 -2.58 9.78
N GLU A 17 -5.93 -2.62 8.49
CA GLU A 17 -6.73 -1.60 7.79
C GLU A 17 -6.14 -0.19 7.78
N GLU A 18 -4.85 -0.06 8.09
CA GLU A 18 -4.16 1.21 7.93
C GLU A 18 -4.12 1.59 6.45
N VAL A 19 -4.26 2.87 6.16
CA VAL A 19 -4.28 3.35 4.78
C VAL A 19 -3.14 4.33 4.55
N PHE A 20 -2.40 4.13 3.46
CA PHE A 20 -1.40 5.07 3.00
C PHE A 20 -1.97 5.84 1.80
N GLU A 21 -2.09 7.16 1.92
CA GLU A 21 -2.59 8.00 0.84
C GLU A 21 -1.45 8.61 0.04
N GLY A 22 -1.50 8.46 -1.28
CA GLY A 22 -0.60 9.16 -2.18
C GLY A 22 -1.10 10.55 -2.49
N GLN A 23 -0.29 11.33 -3.19
CA GLN A 23 -0.67 12.66 -3.64
C GLN A 23 -1.54 12.57 -4.90
N PRO A 24 -2.39 13.58 -5.18
CA PRO A 24 -3.34 13.50 -6.29
C PRO A 24 -2.74 13.27 -7.67
N HIS A 25 -1.51 13.64 -7.91
CA HIS A 25 -0.88 13.51 -9.23
C HIS A 25 0.21 12.45 -9.28
N GLU A 26 0.38 11.68 -8.22
CA GLU A 26 1.39 10.65 -8.19
C GLU A 26 0.91 9.37 -8.88
N GLU A 27 1.84 8.70 -9.53
CA GLU A 27 1.58 7.37 -10.07
C GLU A 27 1.81 6.33 -8.99
N PHE A 28 1.32 5.12 -9.21
CA PHE A 28 1.45 4.04 -8.23
C PHE A 28 2.91 3.80 -7.81
N ASP A 29 3.83 3.82 -8.76
CA ASP A 29 5.25 3.58 -8.45
C ASP A 29 5.78 4.61 -7.46
N ASP A 30 5.39 5.88 -7.63
CA ASP A 30 5.83 6.96 -6.73
C ASP A 30 5.20 6.80 -5.34
N VAL A 31 3.92 6.49 -5.31
CA VAL A 31 3.21 6.25 -4.05
C VAL A 31 3.83 5.06 -3.32
N TRP A 32 4.13 3.98 -4.04
CA TRP A 32 4.71 2.78 -3.46
C TRP A 32 6.11 3.04 -2.90
N LYS A 33 6.92 3.83 -3.60
CA LYS A 33 8.24 4.21 -3.08
C LYS A 33 8.13 4.96 -1.75
N SER A 34 7.18 5.88 -1.67
CA SER A 34 6.92 6.61 -0.43
C SER A 34 6.44 5.68 0.68
N ALA A 35 5.54 4.75 0.35
CA ALA A 35 5.04 3.78 1.31
C ALA A 35 6.18 2.89 1.84
N LYS A 36 7.09 2.46 0.97
CA LYS A 36 8.24 1.67 1.39
C LYS A 36 9.12 2.41 2.38
N ARG A 37 9.25 3.71 2.23
CA ARG A 37 10.01 4.54 3.19
C ARG A 37 9.35 4.53 4.56
N GLU A 38 8.04 4.40 4.60
CA GLU A 38 7.29 4.30 5.86
C GLU A 38 7.32 2.89 6.46
N GLY A 39 7.96 1.95 5.78
CA GLY A 39 8.07 0.58 6.26
C GLY A 39 7.07 -0.38 5.66
N TRP A 40 6.28 0.06 4.69
CA TRP A 40 5.31 -0.81 4.03
C TRP A 40 6.00 -1.88 3.20
N SER A 41 5.37 -3.04 3.11
CA SER A 41 5.86 -4.15 2.31
C SER A 41 4.70 -4.85 1.63
N SER A 42 5.02 -5.67 0.63
CA SER A 42 4.01 -6.42 -0.10
C SER A 42 4.46 -7.86 -0.26
N ARG A 43 3.50 -8.74 -0.46
CA ARG A 43 3.77 -10.15 -0.71
C ARG A 43 2.72 -10.72 -1.64
N LYS A 44 3.14 -11.57 -2.56
CA LYS A 44 2.22 -12.25 -3.46
C LYS A 44 1.87 -13.62 -2.90
N ILE A 45 0.60 -13.81 -2.59
CA ILE A 45 0.09 -15.09 -2.05
C ILE A 45 -1.09 -15.52 -2.90
N ALA A 46 -1.06 -16.74 -3.40
CA ALA A 46 -2.14 -17.30 -4.21
C ALA A 46 -2.55 -16.40 -5.38
N ASN A 47 -1.57 -15.84 -6.07
CA ASN A 47 -1.75 -14.93 -7.20
C ASN A 47 -2.38 -13.57 -6.83
N GLU A 48 -2.43 -13.22 -5.55
CA GLU A 48 -2.89 -11.92 -5.10
C GLU A 48 -1.77 -11.15 -4.43
N TRP A 49 -1.70 -9.84 -4.72
CA TRP A 49 -0.77 -8.96 -4.03
C TRP A 49 -1.41 -8.42 -2.75
N LEU A 50 -0.78 -8.74 -1.63
CA LEU A 50 -1.21 -8.25 -0.32
C LEU A 50 -0.22 -7.20 0.17
N HIS A 51 -0.73 -6.23 0.91
CA HIS A 51 0.08 -5.11 1.40
C HIS A 51 0.01 -5.05 2.92
N GLY A 52 1.16 -4.78 3.55
CA GLY A 52 1.24 -4.63 4.99
C GLY A 52 1.86 -3.30 5.36
N CYS A 53 1.35 -2.65 6.39
CA CYS A 53 1.90 -1.39 6.88
C CYS A 53 3.21 -1.62 7.65
N GLY A 54 3.89 -0.52 7.99
CA GLY A 54 5.15 -0.61 8.70
C GLY A 54 5.06 -1.24 10.08
N LYS A 55 3.88 -1.26 10.67
CA LYS A 55 3.67 -1.88 11.99
C LYS A 55 3.44 -3.38 11.89
N CYS A 56 2.69 -3.80 10.88
CA CYS A 56 2.35 -5.21 10.70
C CYS A 56 3.40 -5.97 9.91
N GLY A 57 4.16 -5.29 9.08
CA GLY A 57 5.12 -5.93 8.19
C GLY A 57 4.44 -6.63 7.03
N ALA A 58 5.18 -7.47 6.32
CA ALA A 58 4.65 -8.18 5.18
C ALA A 58 3.53 -9.14 5.60
N PRO A 59 2.44 -9.22 4.83
CA PRO A 59 1.37 -10.18 5.12
C PRO A 59 1.86 -11.61 4.99
N THR A 60 1.30 -12.49 5.77
CA THR A 60 1.64 -13.91 5.75
C THR A 60 0.45 -14.78 5.41
#